data_491e855b4dcec53cc3bab06b5a96a359
#
_entry.id   491e855b4dcec53cc3bab06b5a96a359
#
_cell.length_a   1.000
_cell.length_b   1.000
_cell.length_c   1.000
_cell.angle_alpha   90.00
_cell.angle_beta   90.00
_cell.angle_gamma   90.00
#
_symmetry.space_group_name_H-M   'P 1'
#
loop_
_entity.id
_entity.type
_entity.pdbx_description
1 polymer ?
#
loop_
_entity_poly.entity_id
_entity_poly.type
_entity_poly.pdbx_seq_one_letter_code
_entity_poly.pdbx_strand_id
1 'polypeptide(L)'
;MKPQREILLKEKSLMNKVEQLRERFRKNLRQTTEGSATIPWKDFSMELFQFQARANPVYRKFVELMGVEPSAVKSIEEIPFLPVELYQKQRISVFQNSAFDAHCFASSGTTGSSPSLHPVDNLDWYDEVAFEGFARLVVSWSQSPLFIGLLPGYLERNNSSLVHMVQSFMIKANQSNPEDWFFLREFEALEMELTRLHETGFPKDRPIYIIGVTHALLAWVERLKRNGQSPAWLGLSIHVIETGGMKGQGKERIRTELHEELSLLTRGRSVGSEYGMTELLSQAWSKGNG
;
A
#
# COMPACT_ATOMS: atom_id res chain seq x y z
N MET A 1 12.60 21.30 -34.10
CA MET A 1 13.60 20.34 -33.54
C MET A 1 14.31 20.81 -32.28
N LYS A 2 14.73 22.08 -32.12
CA LYS A 2 15.37 22.57 -30.87
C LYS A 2 14.52 22.43 -29.59
N PRO A 3 13.22 22.81 -29.57
CA PRO A 3 12.43 22.75 -28.32
C PRO A 3 12.23 21.33 -27.78
N GLN A 4 12.01 20.33 -28.64
CA GLN A 4 11.81 18.94 -28.20
C GLN A 4 13.07 18.34 -27.56
N ARG A 5 14.26 18.69 -28.09
CA ARG A 5 15.55 18.22 -27.54
C ARG A 5 15.80 18.84 -26.15
N GLU A 6 15.40 20.06 -25.95
CA GLU A 6 15.56 20.78 -24.67
C GLU A 6 14.64 20.23 -23.59
N ILE A 7 13.39 19.91 -23.92
CA ILE A 7 12.44 19.23 -23.05
C ILE A 7 12.98 17.85 -22.64
N LEU A 8 13.48 17.07 -23.60
CA LEU A 8 14.02 15.73 -23.33
C LEU A 8 15.25 15.75 -22.41
N LEU A 9 16.13 16.76 -22.58
CA LEU A 9 17.29 16.93 -21.72
C LEU A 9 16.90 17.33 -20.29
N LYS A 10 15.89 18.18 -20.14
CA LYS A 10 15.37 18.59 -18.84
C LYS A 10 14.74 17.40 -18.10
N GLU A 11 13.97 16.57 -18.79
CA GLU A 11 13.35 15.39 -18.19
C GLU A 11 14.37 14.32 -17.82
N LYS A 12 15.42 14.10 -18.62
CA LYS A 12 16.55 13.23 -18.24
C LYS A 12 17.28 13.72 -16.98
N SER A 13 17.51 15.01 -16.86
CA SER A 13 18.09 15.60 -15.65
C SER A 13 17.21 15.39 -14.43
N LEU A 14 15.87 15.51 -14.61
CA LEU A 14 14.88 15.28 -13.57
C LEU A 14 14.86 13.80 -13.13
N MET A 15 14.88 12.86 -14.09
CA MET A 15 14.99 11.42 -13.79
C MET A 15 16.24 11.10 -12.96
N ASN A 16 17.39 11.65 -13.34
CA ASN A 16 18.62 11.45 -12.57
C ASN A 16 18.50 11.96 -11.13
N LYS A 17 17.82 13.09 -10.92
CA LYS A 17 17.59 13.62 -9.56
C LYS A 17 16.63 12.75 -8.77
N VAL A 18 15.55 12.25 -9.40
CA VAL A 18 14.61 11.30 -8.77
C VAL A 18 15.36 10.05 -8.34
N GLU A 19 16.22 9.48 -9.18
CA GLU A 19 16.96 8.26 -8.83
C GLU A 19 17.98 8.51 -7.70
N GLN A 20 18.63 9.66 -7.66
CA GLN A 20 19.47 10.04 -6.52
C GLN A 20 18.69 10.11 -5.20
N LEU A 21 17.43 10.59 -5.23
CA LEU A 21 16.57 10.61 -4.05
C LEU A 21 16.16 9.19 -3.63
N ARG A 22 15.85 8.30 -4.58
CA ARG A 22 15.58 6.88 -4.32
C ARG A 22 16.76 6.18 -3.67
N GLU A 23 17.97 6.37 -4.22
CA GLU A 23 19.20 5.81 -3.63
C GLU A 23 19.46 6.35 -2.21
N ARG A 24 19.20 7.63 -1.97
CA ARG A 24 19.31 8.19 -0.62
C ARG A 24 18.28 7.59 0.34
N PHE A 25 17.06 7.37 -0.10
CA PHE A 25 16.02 6.66 0.67
C PHE A 25 16.48 5.23 1.02
N ARG A 26 16.98 4.46 0.04
CA ARG A 26 17.52 3.11 0.27
C ARG A 26 18.67 3.12 1.28
N LYS A 27 19.56 4.10 1.18
CA LYS A 27 20.65 4.26 2.14
C LYS A 27 20.14 4.52 3.54
N ASN A 28 19.18 5.41 3.70
CA ASN A 28 18.57 5.72 4.99
C ASN A 28 17.88 4.48 5.57
N LEU A 29 17.14 3.72 4.76
CA LEU A 29 16.52 2.48 5.18
C LEU A 29 17.54 1.46 5.70
N ARG A 30 18.65 1.26 4.98
CA ARG A 30 19.72 0.32 5.41
C ARG A 30 20.39 0.72 6.71
N GLN A 31 20.44 2.00 7.02
CA GLN A 31 21.03 2.52 8.26
C GLN A 31 20.07 2.40 9.45
N THR A 32 18.79 2.10 9.21
CA THR A 32 17.80 1.91 10.25
C THR A 32 17.82 0.46 10.71
N THR A 33 18.54 0.19 11.78
CA THR A 33 18.37 -1.06 12.54
C THR A 33 17.16 -0.95 13.46
N GLU A 34 16.46 -2.08 13.72
CA GLU A 34 15.38 -2.13 14.69
C GLU A 34 15.85 -1.52 16.03
N GLY A 35 15.13 -0.51 16.50
CA GLY A 35 15.42 0.17 17.77
C GLY A 35 16.33 1.41 17.69
N SER A 36 16.87 1.76 16.52
CA SER A 36 17.60 3.02 16.35
C SER A 36 16.63 4.19 16.14
N ALA A 37 16.52 5.05 17.14
CA ALA A 37 15.56 6.18 17.19
C ALA A 37 15.91 7.37 16.24
N THR A 38 16.96 7.29 15.46
CA THR A 38 17.44 8.44 14.67
C THR A 38 17.76 8.06 13.23
N ILE A 39 16.69 7.98 12.44
CA ILE A 39 16.86 8.07 11.00
C ILE A 39 16.94 9.56 10.64
N PRO A 40 17.76 9.96 9.67
CA PRO A 40 17.77 11.33 9.18
C PRO A 40 16.56 11.61 8.27
N TRP A 41 15.36 11.16 8.68
CA TRP A 41 14.13 11.41 7.96
C TRP A 41 13.84 12.89 7.84
N LYS A 42 14.20 13.66 8.85
CA LYS A 42 14.04 15.11 8.83
C LYS A 42 14.78 15.71 7.65
N ASP A 43 16.07 15.43 7.50
CA ASP A 43 16.89 15.96 6.42
C ASP A 43 16.43 15.48 5.06
N PHE A 44 16.05 14.21 4.96
CA PHE A 44 15.51 13.64 3.72
C PHE A 44 14.16 14.26 3.36
N SER A 45 13.25 14.42 4.32
CA SER A 45 11.94 15.06 4.10
C SER A 45 12.08 16.49 3.64
N MET A 46 13.03 17.25 4.24
CA MET A 46 13.34 18.61 3.82
C MET A 46 13.92 18.68 2.41
N GLU A 47 14.81 17.76 2.05
CA GLU A 47 15.34 17.68 0.68
C GLU A 47 14.24 17.34 -0.33
N LEU A 48 13.38 16.38 0.01
CA LEU A 48 12.24 15.99 -0.83
C LEU A 48 11.25 17.14 -1.01
N PHE A 49 10.93 17.85 0.06
CA PHE A 49 10.11 19.08 0.00
C PHE A 49 10.70 20.10 -0.95
N GLN A 50 11.99 20.44 -0.78
CA GLN A 50 12.69 21.41 -1.64
C GLN A 50 12.69 20.99 -3.11
N PHE A 51 12.84 19.68 -3.37
CA PHE A 51 12.78 19.13 -4.72
C PHE A 51 11.36 19.26 -5.30
N GLN A 52 10.33 18.81 -4.58
CA GLN A 52 8.94 18.84 -5.02
C GLN A 52 8.44 20.26 -5.24
N ALA A 53 8.74 21.20 -4.34
CA ALA A 53 8.36 22.60 -4.47
C ALA A 53 8.95 23.29 -5.72
N ARG A 54 10.05 22.77 -6.28
CA ARG A 54 10.67 23.28 -7.52
C ARG A 54 10.23 22.50 -8.76
N ALA A 55 10.16 21.18 -8.65
CA ALA A 55 10.02 20.29 -9.80
C ALA A 55 8.56 19.97 -10.16
N ASN A 56 7.67 19.88 -9.15
CA ASN A 56 6.26 19.57 -9.36
C ASN A 56 5.47 20.88 -9.59
N PRO A 57 4.93 21.13 -10.79
CA PRO A 57 4.29 22.41 -11.09
C PRO A 57 3.07 22.71 -10.24
N VAL A 58 2.25 21.69 -9.93
CA VAL A 58 1.04 21.85 -9.11
C VAL A 58 1.43 22.17 -7.67
N TYR A 59 2.37 21.42 -7.12
CA TYR A 59 2.82 21.65 -5.75
C TYR A 59 3.54 22.99 -5.60
N ARG A 60 4.39 23.36 -6.57
CA ARG A 60 5.03 24.69 -6.60
C ARG A 60 3.99 25.80 -6.55
N LYS A 61 2.95 25.70 -7.40
CA LYS A 61 1.88 26.72 -7.43
C LYS A 61 1.11 26.78 -6.12
N PHE A 62 0.87 25.63 -5.48
CA PHE A 62 0.23 25.56 -4.17
C PHE A 62 1.10 26.24 -3.09
N VAL A 63 2.38 25.94 -3.02
CA VAL A 63 3.33 26.56 -2.06
C VAL A 63 3.42 28.08 -2.25
N GLU A 64 3.47 28.55 -3.51
CA GLU A 64 3.42 29.98 -3.86
C GLU A 64 2.13 30.65 -3.35
N LEU A 65 0.98 30.00 -3.57
CA LEU A 65 -0.33 30.53 -3.12
C LEU A 65 -0.46 30.58 -1.60
N MET A 66 0.19 29.66 -0.89
CA MET A 66 0.28 29.67 0.58
C MET A 66 1.23 30.76 1.11
N GLY A 67 1.93 31.49 0.23
CA GLY A 67 2.91 32.51 0.62
C GLY A 67 4.17 31.95 1.27
N VAL A 68 4.47 30.67 1.07
CA VAL A 68 5.62 29.99 1.66
C VAL A 68 6.81 30.08 0.71
N GLU A 69 7.92 30.65 1.23
CA GLU A 69 9.22 30.58 0.54
C GLU A 69 9.90 29.26 0.91
N PRO A 70 10.12 28.34 -0.03
CA PRO A 70 10.66 27.01 0.30
C PRO A 70 11.98 27.05 1.05
N SER A 71 12.87 28.00 0.75
CA SER A 71 14.18 28.16 1.43
C SER A 71 14.06 28.62 2.89
N ALA A 72 12.92 29.19 3.28
CA ALA A 72 12.67 29.65 4.64
C ALA A 72 12.16 28.53 5.57
N VAL A 73 11.60 27.45 5.03
CA VAL A 73 11.09 26.28 5.79
C VAL A 73 12.24 25.56 6.47
N LYS A 74 12.17 25.37 7.79
CA LYS A 74 13.24 24.80 8.64
C LYS A 74 12.85 23.51 9.35
N SER A 75 11.55 23.19 9.38
CA SER A 75 11.04 21.99 10.05
C SER A 75 9.96 21.29 9.21
N ILE A 76 9.70 20.00 9.50
CA ILE A 76 8.68 19.20 8.80
C ILE A 76 7.28 19.80 9.01
N GLU A 77 7.05 20.34 10.21
CA GLU A 77 5.76 20.94 10.62
C GLU A 77 5.40 22.20 9.80
N GLU A 78 6.40 22.85 9.22
CA GLU A 78 6.23 24.05 8.39
C GLU A 78 5.98 23.70 6.92
N ILE A 79 6.13 22.44 6.52
CA ILE A 79 5.91 22.00 5.12
C ILE A 79 4.42 22.11 4.79
N PRO A 80 4.00 22.89 3.78
CA PRO A 80 2.61 22.94 3.35
C PRO A 80 2.23 21.63 2.63
N PHE A 81 1.42 20.80 3.28
CA PHE A 81 0.95 19.55 2.69
C PHE A 81 -0.14 19.80 1.66
N LEU A 82 0.04 19.18 0.48
CA LEU A 82 -0.90 19.30 -0.63
C LEU A 82 -2.24 18.62 -0.29
N PRO A 83 -3.39 19.31 -0.45
CA PRO A 83 -4.70 18.68 -0.28
C PRO A 83 -4.88 17.51 -1.25
N VAL A 84 -5.32 16.36 -0.74
CA VAL A 84 -5.46 15.11 -1.50
C VAL A 84 -6.48 15.22 -2.63
N GLU A 85 -7.49 16.08 -2.49
CA GLU A 85 -8.53 16.34 -3.49
C GLU A 85 -7.97 16.89 -4.81
N LEU A 86 -6.76 17.43 -4.80
CA LEU A 86 -6.11 17.91 -6.02
C LEU A 86 -5.78 16.78 -6.99
N TYR A 87 -5.57 15.55 -6.51
CA TYR A 87 -5.37 14.38 -7.38
C TYR A 87 -6.59 14.01 -8.24
N GLN A 88 -7.78 14.48 -7.88
CA GLN A 88 -8.98 14.33 -8.71
C GLN A 88 -9.04 15.28 -9.89
N LYS A 89 -8.32 16.41 -9.81
CA LYS A 89 -8.46 17.54 -10.74
C LYS A 89 -7.18 17.89 -11.46
N GLN A 90 -6.04 17.48 -10.94
CA GLN A 90 -4.72 17.88 -11.42
C GLN A 90 -3.80 16.65 -11.57
N ARG A 91 -2.93 16.71 -12.56
CA ARG A 91 -1.84 15.75 -12.69
C ARG A 91 -0.73 16.10 -11.68
N ILE A 92 -0.65 15.36 -10.60
CA ILE A 92 0.36 15.54 -9.56
C ILE A 92 1.58 14.66 -9.90
N SER A 93 2.54 15.22 -10.61
CA SER A 93 3.78 14.54 -10.99
C SER A 93 4.87 15.56 -11.26
N VAL A 94 6.12 15.19 -11.00
CA VAL A 94 7.28 15.96 -11.46
C VAL A 94 7.49 15.81 -12.97
N PHE A 95 7.06 14.69 -13.55
CA PHE A 95 7.06 14.43 -14.98
C PHE A 95 5.75 14.92 -15.60
N GLN A 96 5.84 15.90 -16.50
CA GLN A 96 4.66 16.45 -17.15
C GLN A 96 4.25 15.70 -18.41
N ASN A 97 5.19 14.97 -19.01
CA ASN A 97 4.92 14.12 -20.17
C ASN A 97 4.50 12.72 -19.69
N SER A 98 3.28 12.29 -20.07
CA SER A 98 2.75 10.95 -19.73
C SER A 98 3.55 9.79 -20.33
N ALA A 99 4.45 10.05 -21.28
CA ALA A 99 5.36 9.03 -21.79
C ALA A 99 6.36 8.51 -20.72
N PHE A 100 6.46 9.19 -19.56
CA PHE A 100 7.24 8.73 -18.41
C PHE A 100 6.39 7.98 -17.37
N ASP A 101 5.09 7.82 -17.59
CA ASP A 101 4.24 7.05 -16.69
C ASP A 101 4.40 5.56 -17.01
N ALA A 102 4.98 4.80 -16.09
CA ALA A 102 4.95 3.34 -16.18
C ALA A 102 3.55 2.82 -15.89
N HIS A 103 2.79 3.50 -15.02
CA HIS A 103 1.42 3.16 -14.64
C HIS A 103 0.67 4.39 -14.10
N CYS A 104 -0.67 4.26 -13.99
CA CYS A 104 -1.50 5.27 -13.32
C CYS A 104 -2.50 4.57 -12.39
N PHE A 105 -2.29 4.70 -11.09
CA PHE A 105 -3.23 4.20 -10.11
C PHE A 105 -4.46 5.12 -10.02
N ALA A 106 -5.62 4.51 -9.72
CA ALA A 106 -6.87 5.23 -9.53
C ALA A 106 -7.54 4.83 -8.22
N SER A 107 -8.06 5.82 -7.49
CA SER A 107 -8.84 5.57 -6.29
C SER A 107 -10.18 4.89 -6.63
N SER A 108 -10.79 4.23 -5.65
CA SER A 108 -12.10 3.57 -5.87
C SER A 108 -13.24 4.54 -6.16
N GLY A 109 -13.00 5.85 -5.99
CA GLY A 109 -14.04 6.88 -6.05
C GLY A 109 -15.11 6.69 -4.96
N THR A 110 -15.62 7.75 -4.39
CA THR A 110 -16.89 7.72 -3.68
C THR A 110 -18.01 7.95 -4.70
N THR A 111 -19.20 7.41 -4.45
CA THR A 111 -20.36 7.49 -5.36
C THR A 111 -20.60 8.95 -5.80
N GLY A 112 -20.36 9.24 -7.09
CA GLY A 112 -20.58 10.57 -7.67
C GLY A 112 -19.36 11.49 -7.79
N SER A 113 -18.16 11.09 -7.30
CA SER A 113 -16.92 11.87 -7.50
C SER A 113 -15.99 11.19 -8.53
N SER A 114 -15.24 12.01 -9.28
CA SER A 114 -14.16 11.48 -10.13
C SER A 114 -13.10 10.80 -9.28
N PRO A 115 -12.50 9.69 -9.74
CA PRO A 115 -11.41 9.06 -9.01
C PRO A 115 -10.17 9.97 -8.98
N SER A 116 -9.41 9.90 -7.91
CA SER A 116 -8.04 10.43 -7.89
C SER A 116 -7.15 9.60 -8.80
N LEU A 117 -6.29 10.26 -9.56
CA LEU A 117 -5.33 9.61 -10.45
C LEU A 117 -3.91 9.89 -9.97
N HIS A 118 -3.12 8.84 -9.80
CA HIS A 118 -1.73 8.96 -9.40
C HIS A 118 -0.82 8.30 -10.44
N PRO A 119 -0.20 9.09 -11.35
CA PRO A 119 0.76 8.57 -12.30
C PRO A 119 2.07 8.20 -11.60
N VAL A 120 2.56 7.00 -11.90
CA VAL A 120 3.78 6.41 -11.33
C VAL A 120 4.79 6.20 -12.44
N ASP A 121 5.98 6.74 -12.28
CA ASP A 121 7.06 6.64 -13.26
C ASP A 121 7.84 5.31 -13.20
N ASN A 122 7.75 4.61 -12.07
CA ASN A 122 8.48 3.36 -11.84
C ASN A 122 7.71 2.46 -10.87
N LEU A 123 7.15 1.35 -11.37
CA LEU A 123 6.42 0.36 -10.57
C LEU A 123 7.35 -0.43 -9.64
N ASP A 124 8.57 -0.77 -10.11
CA ASP A 124 9.53 -1.50 -9.27
C ASP A 124 9.90 -0.70 -8.00
N TRP A 125 9.91 0.65 -8.12
CA TRP A 125 10.10 1.51 -6.97
C TRP A 125 8.92 1.46 -5.99
N TYR A 126 7.69 1.46 -6.51
CA TYR A 126 6.49 1.28 -5.68
C TYR A 126 6.53 -0.06 -4.95
N ASP A 127 6.83 -1.13 -5.66
CA ASP A 127 6.92 -2.49 -5.12
C ASP A 127 8.03 -2.61 -4.06
N GLU A 128 9.19 -2.00 -4.30
CA GLU A 128 10.31 -1.97 -3.35
C GLU A 128 9.90 -1.29 -2.04
N VAL A 129 9.27 -0.11 -2.10
CA VAL A 129 8.86 0.64 -0.91
C VAL A 129 7.77 -0.11 -0.14
N ALA A 130 6.76 -0.63 -0.82
CA ALA A 130 5.69 -1.42 -0.21
C ALA A 130 6.23 -2.68 0.48
N PHE A 131 7.11 -3.40 -0.20
CA PHE A 131 7.74 -4.60 0.33
C PHE A 131 8.63 -4.32 1.55
N GLU A 132 9.50 -3.32 1.49
CA GLU A 132 10.39 -2.96 2.59
C GLU A 132 9.60 -2.56 3.84
N GLY A 133 8.51 -1.80 3.67
CA GLY A 133 7.61 -1.46 4.76
C GLY A 133 6.98 -2.69 5.38
N PHE A 134 6.43 -3.59 4.58
CA PHE A 134 5.82 -4.84 5.03
C PHE A 134 6.84 -5.76 5.73
N ALA A 135 7.98 -6.01 5.10
CA ALA A 135 8.98 -6.94 5.60
C ALA A 135 9.59 -6.52 6.94
N ARG A 136 9.75 -5.22 7.17
CA ARG A 136 10.32 -4.69 8.42
C ARG A 136 9.32 -4.67 9.58
N LEU A 137 8.06 -4.36 9.28
CA LEU A 137 7.05 -4.11 10.31
C LEU A 137 6.16 -5.31 10.59
N VAL A 138 5.90 -6.16 9.60
CA VAL A 138 4.88 -7.20 9.69
C VAL A 138 5.45 -8.62 9.68
N VAL A 139 6.39 -8.95 8.80
CA VAL A 139 6.83 -10.33 8.59
C VAL A 139 8.34 -10.50 8.52
N SER A 140 8.82 -11.67 8.99
CA SER A 140 10.10 -12.21 8.58
C SER A 140 9.94 -12.92 7.22
N TRP A 141 10.53 -12.38 6.17
CA TRP A 141 10.43 -12.93 4.82
C TRP A 141 11.12 -14.30 4.63
N SER A 142 12.00 -14.68 5.57
CA SER A 142 12.71 -15.96 5.55
C SER A 142 11.78 -17.18 5.53
N GLN A 143 10.52 -17.03 5.92
CA GLN A 143 9.54 -18.12 5.98
C GLN A 143 8.75 -18.32 4.69
N SER A 144 9.04 -17.59 3.60
CA SER A 144 8.32 -17.68 2.30
C SER A 144 6.79 -17.67 2.47
N PRO A 145 6.20 -16.59 2.94
CA PRO A 145 4.78 -16.54 3.27
C PRO A 145 3.88 -16.86 2.07
N LEU A 146 2.65 -17.29 2.34
CA LEU A 146 1.58 -17.35 1.36
C LEU A 146 0.68 -16.12 1.53
N PHE A 147 0.31 -15.48 0.44
CA PHE A 147 -0.62 -14.35 0.45
C PHE A 147 -1.97 -14.72 -0.14
N ILE A 148 -3.03 -14.21 0.47
CA ILE A 148 -4.41 -14.34 -0.01
C ILE A 148 -5.05 -12.96 0.05
N GLY A 149 -5.68 -12.53 -1.03
CA GLY A 149 -6.40 -11.27 -1.14
C GLY A 149 -7.91 -11.43 -0.99
N LEU A 150 -8.52 -10.90 0.07
CA LEU A 150 -9.96 -10.64 0.11
C LEU A 150 -10.23 -9.27 -0.53
N LEU A 151 -9.85 -9.16 -1.77
CA LEU A 151 -9.82 -7.95 -2.61
C LEU A 151 -10.36 -8.31 -4.00
N PRO A 152 -10.81 -7.34 -4.81
CA PRO A 152 -11.03 -7.58 -6.24
C PRO A 152 -9.77 -8.15 -6.89
N GLY A 153 -9.94 -9.05 -7.87
CA GLY A 153 -8.80 -9.54 -8.65
C GLY A 153 -8.12 -8.44 -9.47
N TYR A 154 -6.86 -8.68 -9.87
CA TYR A 154 -6.10 -7.72 -10.69
C TYR A 154 -6.78 -7.45 -12.04
N LEU A 155 -7.37 -8.47 -12.65
CA LEU A 155 -8.11 -8.33 -13.92
C LEU A 155 -9.35 -7.44 -13.79
N GLU A 156 -9.95 -7.39 -12.61
CA GLU A 156 -11.12 -6.53 -12.33
C GLU A 156 -10.71 -5.10 -12.01
N ARG A 157 -9.53 -4.91 -11.39
CA ARG A 157 -9.04 -3.61 -10.91
C ARG A 157 -7.52 -3.46 -11.05
N ASN A 158 -7.02 -3.52 -12.28
CA ASN A 158 -5.61 -3.36 -12.61
C ASN A 158 -5.01 -1.99 -12.25
N ASN A 159 -5.85 -1.00 -12.00
CA ASN A 159 -5.44 0.34 -11.59
C ASN A 159 -5.52 0.60 -10.06
N SER A 160 -5.80 -0.44 -9.26
CA SER A 160 -5.79 -0.34 -7.79
C SER A 160 -4.39 -0.53 -7.23
N SER A 161 -3.83 0.46 -6.54
CA SER A 161 -2.52 0.35 -5.88
C SER A 161 -2.50 -0.76 -4.83
N LEU A 162 -3.59 -0.97 -4.09
CA LEU A 162 -3.71 -2.04 -3.09
C LEU A 162 -3.66 -3.44 -3.73
N VAL A 163 -4.40 -3.64 -4.82
CA VAL A 163 -4.41 -4.93 -5.53
C VAL A 163 -3.03 -5.22 -6.14
N HIS A 164 -2.42 -4.21 -6.78
CA HIS A 164 -1.07 -4.31 -7.32
C HIS A 164 -0.05 -4.68 -6.24
N MET A 165 -0.09 -4.02 -5.09
CA MET A 165 0.79 -4.31 -3.96
C MET A 165 0.68 -5.77 -3.49
N VAL A 166 -0.55 -6.27 -3.28
CA VAL A 166 -0.74 -7.66 -2.82
C VAL A 166 -0.26 -8.65 -3.88
N GLN A 167 -0.51 -8.39 -5.15
CA GLN A 167 -0.01 -9.22 -6.24
C GLN A 167 1.53 -9.21 -6.31
N SER A 168 2.16 -8.05 -6.12
CA SER A 168 3.63 -7.96 -6.11
C SER A 168 4.25 -8.76 -4.96
N PHE A 169 3.58 -8.82 -3.79
CA PHE A 169 4.00 -9.68 -2.68
C PHE A 169 3.89 -11.18 -3.02
N MET A 170 2.81 -11.58 -3.69
CA MET A 170 2.64 -12.96 -4.17
C MET A 170 3.75 -13.35 -5.16
N ILE A 171 4.03 -12.50 -6.13
CA ILE A 171 5.12 -12.70 -7.10
C ILE A 171 6.47 -12.81 -6.40
N LYS A 172 6.75 -11.92 -5.45
CA LYS A 172 8.00 -11.92 -4.69
C LYS A 172 8.15 -13.15 -3.78
N ALA A 173 7.04 -13.71 -3.31
CA ALA A 173 7.00 -14.96 -2.57
C ALA A 173 7.09 -16.21 -3.47
N ASN A 174 7.29 -16.06 -4.77
CA ASN A 174 7.25 -17.11 -5.79
C ASN A 174 5.95 -17.95 -5.73
N GLN A 175 4.83 -17.29 -5.44
CA GLN A 175 3.52 -17.92 -5.41
C GLN A 175 3.03 -18.14 -6.85
N SER A 176 2.66 -19.39 -7.16
CA SER A 176 2.17 -19.73 -8.50
C SER A 176 0.81 -19.10 -8.75
N ASN A 177 0.59 -18.62 -9.97
CA ASN A 177 -0.67 -18.04 -10.43
C ASN A 177 -1.26 -17.02 -9.43
N PRO A 178 -0.62 -15.86 -9.22
CA PRO A 178 -1.07 -14.87 -8.24
C PRO A 178 -2.55 -14.47 -8.37
N GLU A 179 -3.11 -14.48 -9.57
CA GLU A 179 -4.51 -14.16 -9.84
C GLU A 179 -5.50 -15.10 -9.17
N ASP A 180 -5.14 -16.37 -8.98
CA ASP A 180 -6.01 -17.39 -8.39
C ASP A 180 -6.19 -17.21 -6.87
N TRP A 181 -5.46 -16.25 -6.27
CA TRP A 181 -5.43 -16.03 -4.83
C TRP A 181 -6.22 -14.81 -4.37
N PHE A 182 -7.11 -14.27 -5.22
CA PHE A 182 -8.03 -13.18 -4.89
C PHE A 182 -9.46 -13.69 -4.82
N PHE A 183 -10.09 -13.63 -3.64
CA PHE A 183 -11.39 -14.24 -3.38
C PHE A 183 -12.53 -13.26 -3.07
N LEU A 184 -12.28 -11.99 -2.84
CA LEU A 184 -13.21 -10.91 -2.45
C LEU A 184 -14.47 -11.39 -1.69
N ARG A 185 -15.41 -12.07 -2.36
CA ARG A 185 -16.66 -12.62 -1.82
C ARG A 185 -16.84 -14.13 -2.06
N GLU A 186 -15.85 -14.76 -2.65
CA GLU A 186 -15.84 -16.18 -2.95
C GLU A 186 -15.39 -17.02 -1.74
N PHE A 187 -16.11 -16.82 -0.61
CA PHE A 187 -15.71 -17.43 0.67
C PHE A 187 -15.71 -18.96 0.64
N GLU A 188 -16.57 -19.57 -0.15
CA GLU A 188 -16.60 -21.02 -0.34
C GLU A 188 -15.31 -21.53 -0.99
N ALA A 189 -14.88 -20.89 -2.08
CA ALA A 189 -13.64 -21.23 -2.77
C ALA A 189 -12.43 -21.00 -1.86
N LEU A 190 -12.40 -19.90 -1.09
CA LEU A 190 -11.37 -19.62 -0.09
C LEU A 190 -11.31 -20.72 0.99
N GLU A 191 -12.46 -21.11 1.55
CA GLU A 191 -12.55 -22.14 2.59
C GLU A 191 -12.13 -23.51 2.06
N MET A 192 -12.49 -23.85 0.81
CA MET A 192 -12.03 -25.06 0.12
C MET A 192 -10.51 -25.05 -0.05
N GLU A 193 -9.91 -23.95 -0.48
CA GLU A 193 -8.47 -23.83 -0.67
C GLU A 193 -7.72 -23.92 0.67
N LEU A 194 -8.19 -23.26 1.72
CA LEU A 194 -7.61 -23.37 3.06
C LEU A 194 -7.72 -24.81 3.61
N THR A 195 -8.82 -25.50 3.34
CA THR A 195 -9.02 -26.91 3.71
C THR A 195 -8.03 -27.78 2.96
N ARG A 196 -7.89 -27.59 1.65
CA ARG A 196 -6.91 -28.31 0.81
C ARG A 196 -5.49 -28.13 1.33
N LEU A 197 -5.09 -26.89 1.66
CA LEU A 197 -3.78 -26.60 2.24
C LEU A 197 -3.57 -27.36 3.55
N HIS A 198 -4.58 -27.38 4.41
CA HIS A 198 -4.52 -28.12 5.68
C HIS A 198 -4.37 -29.63 5.47
N GLU A 199 -5.18 -30.22 4.60
CA GLU A 199 -5.19 -31.66 4.31
C GLU A 199 -3.93 -32.14 3.59
N THR A 200 -3.35 -31.28 2.72
CA THR A 200 -2.10 -31.60 2.00
C THR A 200 -0.85 -31.38 2.84
N GLY A 201 -1.00 -31.00 4.11
CA GLY A 201 0.13 -30.86 5.04
C GLY A 201 0.93 -29.57 4.82
N PHE A 202 0.27 -28.46 4.46
CA PHE A 202 0.94 -27.15 4.38
C PHE A 202 1.71 -26.88 5.69
N PRO A 203 2.98 -26.41 5.62
CA PRO A 203 3.81 -26.25 6.81
C PRO A 203 3.15 -25.34 7.86
N LYS A 204 3.04 -25.83 9.11
CA LYS A 204 2.34 -25.12 10.19
C LYS A 204 3.05 -23.83 10.64
N ASP A 205 4.32 -23.74 10.40
CA ASP A 205 5.18 -22.59 10.71
C ASP A 205 5.25 -21.57 9.56
N ARG A 206 4.81 -21.97 8.36
CA ARG A 206 4.75 -21.09 7.20
C ARG A 206 3.54 -20.14 7.32
N PRO A 207 3.73 -18.81 7.40
CA PRO A 207 2.62 -17.87 7.59
C PRO A 207 1.77 -17.75 6.33
N ILE A 208 0.44 -17.63 6.54
CA ILE A 208 -0.54 -17.27 5.52
C ILE A 208 -1.05 -15.87 5.87
N TYR A 209 -0.75 -14.88 5.03
CA TYR A 209 -1.26 -13.52 5.19
C TYR A 209 -2.53 -13.34 4.36
N ILE A 210 -3.64 -13.11 5.04
CA ILE A 210 -4.92 -12.76 4.40
C ILE A 210 -5.09 -11.25 4.51
N ILE A 211 -4.94 -10.57 3.38
CA ILE A 211 -5.07 -9.12 3.27
C ILE A 211 -6.43 -8.80 2.66
N GLY A 212 -7.25 -8.05 3.37
CA GLY A 212 -8.62 -7.82 2.91
C GLY A 212 -9.24 -6.51 3.35
N VAL A 213 -10.20 -6.04 2.55
CA VAL A 213 -11.03 -4.90 2.95
C VAL A 213 -11.93 -5.30 4.11
N THR A 214 -12.11 -4.37 5.06
CA THR A 214 -12.81 -4.61 6.32
C THR A 214 -14.16 -5.28 6.12
N HIS A 215 -14.99 -4.82 5.18
CA HIS A 215 -16.31 -5.38 4.96
C HIS A 215 -16.31 -6.83 4.45
N ALA A 216 -15.31 -7.23 3.64
CA ALA A 216 -15.17 -8.59 3.15
C ALA A 216 -14.74 -9.54 4.28
N LEU A 217 -13.77 -9.11 5.10
CA LEU A 217 -13.31 -9.87 6.26
C LEU A 217 -14.46 -10.10 7.27
N LEU A 218 -15.24 -9.06 7.57
CA LEU A 218 -16.41 -9.19 8.46
C LEU A 218 -17.49 -10.12 7.90
N ALA A 219 -17.80 -10.00 6.60
CA ALA A 219 -18.77 -10.89 5.96
C ALA A 219 -18.33 -12.36 6.02
N TRP A 220 -17.03 -12.62 5.91
CA TRP A 220 -16.49 -13.96 6.06
C TRP A 220 -16.61 -14.47 7.51
N VAL A 221 -16.30 -13.65 8.52
CA VAL A 221 -16.49 -13.99 9.94
C VAL A 221 -17.97 -14.30 10.23
N GLU A 222 -18.90 -13.49 9.74
CA GLU A 222 -20.33 -13.73 9.91
C GLU A 222 -20.80 -15.06 9.28
N ARG A 223 -20.24 -15.41 8.12
CA ARG A 223 -20.47 -16.71 7.47
C ARG A 223 -19.98 -17.85 8.35
N LEU A 224 -18.78 -17.78 8.89
CA LEU A 224 -18.21 -18.81 9.76
C LEU A 224 -19.03 -18.97 11.04
N LYS A 225 -19.47 -17.87 11.65
CA LYS A 225 -20.36 -17.92 12.84
C LYS A 225 -21.68 -18.62 12.54
N ARG A 226 -22.27 -18.37 11.38
CA ARG A 226 -23.53 -19.03 10.98
C ARG A 226 -23.37 -20.53 10.74
N ASN A 227 -22.22 -20.95 10.24
CA ASN A 227 -21.94 -22.37 9.98
C ASN A 227 -21.71 -23.17 11.27
N GLY A 228 -21.47 -22.52 12.41
CA GLY A 228 -21.46 -23.13 13.76
C GLY A 228 -20.31 -24.09 14.06
N GLN A 229 -19.44 -24.38 13.09
CA GLN A 229 -18.29 -25.28 13.24
C GLN A 229 -16.98 -24.51 13.15
N SER A 230 -15.99 -24.92 13.95
CA SER A 230 -14.63 -24.40 13.86
C SER A 230 -13.88 -25.18 12.77
N PRO A 231 -13.56 -24.57 11.62
CA PRO A 231 -12.91 -25.29 10.52
C PRO A 231 -11.53 -25.80 10.91
N ALA A 232 -11.14 -26.98 10.39
CA ALA A 232 -9.84 -27.57 10.66
C ALA A 232 -8.65 -26.71 10.18
N TRP A 233 -8.86 -25.96 9.08
CA TRP A 233 -7.85 -25.05 8.52
C TRP A 233 -7.47 -23.90 9.46
N LEU A 234 -8.25 -23.58 10.49
CA LEU A 234 -7.81 -22.66 11.55
C LEU A 234 -6.55 -23.14 12.28
N GLY A 235 -6.14 -24.39 12.11
CA GLY A 235 -4.84 -24.92 12.55
C GLY A 235 -3.63 -24.35 11.80
N LEU A 236 -3.82 -23.75 10.64
CA LEU A 236 -2.79 -23.07 9.86
C LEU A 236 -2.33 -21.79 10.54
N SER A 237 -1.14 -21.29 10.16
CA SER A 237 -0.58 -20.04 10.68
C SER A 237 -1.17 -18.84 9.95
N ILE A 238 -2.45 -18.55 10.19
CA ILE A 238 -3.17 -17.47 9.54
C ILE A 238 -2.93 -16.15 10.27
N HIS A 239 -2.57 -15.12 9.50
CA HIS A 239 -2.43 -13.72 9.90
C HIS A 239 -3.38 -12.88 9.05
N VAL A 240 -4.23 -12.08 9.69
CA VAL A 240 -5.17 -11.20 9.00
C VAL A 240 -4.65 -9.77 9.06
N ILE A 241 -4.72 -9.10 7.92
CA ILE A 241 -4.42 -7.66 7.78
C ILE A 241 -5.64 -7.00 7.14
N GLU A 242 -6.28 -6.12 7.89
CA GLU A 242 -7.37 -5.31 7.37
C GLU A 242 -6.81 -4.02 6.73
N THR A 243 -7.39 -3.61 5.60
CA THR A 243 -6.93 -2.45 4.83
C THR A 243 -7.85 -1.24 4.95
N GLY A 244 -8.69 -1.23 5.99
CA GLY A 244 -9.65 -0.16 6.22
C GLY A 244 -10.82 -0.14 5.24
N GLY A 245 -11.72 0.81 5.48
CA GLY A 245 -12.80 1.14 4.56
C GLY A 245 -14.05 0.27 4.67
N MET A 246 -15.05 0.75 5.40
CA MET A 246 -16.41 0.19 5.33
C MET A 246 -17.13 0.57 4.03
N LYS A 247 -16.63 1.55 3.26
CA LYS A 247 -17.17 2.01 1.97
C LYS A 247 -18.70 2.17 1.96
N GLY A 248 -19.27 2.68 3.04
CA GLY A 248 -20.72 2.81 3.20
C GLY A 248 -21.48 1.49 3.41
N GLN A 249 -20.79 0.37 3.62
CA GLN A 249 -21.39 -0.93 3.92
C GLN A 249 -21.38 -1.19 5.43
N GLY A 250 -22.39 -0.70 6.15
CA GLY A 250 -22.59 -0.93 7.58
C GLY A 250 -22.20 0.26 8.46
N LYS A 251 -22.32 0.09 9.78
CA LYS A 251 -21.92 1.10 10.77
C LYS A 251 -20.40 1.12 10.90
N GLU A 252 -19.82 2.32 10.99
CA GLU A 252 -18.44 2.47 11.43
C GLU A 252 -18.26 1.82 12.81
N ARG A 253 -17.27 0.96 12.93
CA ARG A 253 -16.89 0.29 14.18
C ARG A 253 -15.59 0.87 14.68
N ILE A 254 -15.44 0.95 15.99
CA ILE A 254 -14.14 1.27 16.57
C ILE A 254 -13.17 0.11 16.30
N ARG A 255 -11.88 0.44 16.11
CA ARG A 255 -10.86 -0.53 15.71
C ARG A 255 -10.75 -1.73 16.65
N THR A 256 -10.89 -1.50 17.94
CA THR A 256 -10.83 -2.56 18.96
C THR A 256 -11.93 -3.62 18.73
N GLU A 257 -13.17 -3.20 18.57
CA GLU A 257 -14.30 -4.11 18.31
C GLU A 257 -14.12 -4.88 17.00
N LEU A 258 -13.61 -4.19 15.95
CA LEU A 258 -13.31 -4.81 14.67
C LEU A 258 -12.25 -5.91 14.83
N HIS A 259 -11.15 -5.61 15.49
CA HIS A 259 -10.05 -6.55 15.67
C HIS A 259 -10.43 -7.74 16.57
N GLU A 260 -11.24 -7.52 17.61
CA GLU A 260 -11.82 -8.61 18.41
C GLU A 260 -12.64 -9.57 17.54
N GLU A 261 -13.48 -9.05 16.67
CA GLU A 261 -14.29 -9.89 15.78
C GLU A 261 -13.43 -10.63 14.74
N LEU A 262 -12.46 -9.97 14.13
CA LEU A 262 -11.54 -10.58 13.18
C LEU A 262 -10.58 -11.60 13.81
N SER A 263 -10.35 -11.51 15.13
CA SER A 263 -9.47 -12.44 15.86
C SER A 263 -9.93 -13.89 15.79
N LEU A 264 -11.21 -14.14 15.49
CA LEU A 264 -11.73 -15.48 15.22
C LEU A 264 -11.02 -16.16 14.06
N LEU A 265 -10.59 -15.42 13.03
CA LEU A 265 -9.86 -15.93 11.88
C LEU A 265 -8.41 -16.32 12.22
N THR A 266 -7.85 -15.75 13.27
CA THR A 266 -6.45 -15.92 13.69
C THR A 266 -6.29 -16.74 14.97
N ARG A 267 -7.37 -17.37 15.46
CA ARG A 267 -7.39 -18.05 16.77
C ARG A 267 -6.99 -17.14 17.94
N GLY A 268 -7.45 -15.92 17.96
CA GLY A 268 -7.16 -14.93 19.01
C GLY A 268 -5.80 -14.27 18.91
N ARG A 269 -5.03 -14.49 17.82
CA ARG A 269 -3.83 -13.70 17.54
C ARG A 269 -4.22 -12.30 17.08
N SER A 270 -3.32 -11.34 17.26
CA SER A 270 -3.55 -9.95 16.84
C SER A 270 -3.81 -9.84 15.33
N VAL A 271 -4.73 -8.93 14.98
CA VAL A 271 -5.03 -8.57 13.60
C VAL A 271 -4.18 -7.35 13.24
N GLY A 272 -3.49 -7.41 12.12
CA GLY A 272 -2.74 -6.29 11.58
C GLY A 272 -3.64 -5.32 10.81
N SER A 273 -3.13 -4.11 10.57
CA SER A 273 -3.79 -3.13 9.71
C SER A 273 -2.81 -2.57 8.70
N GLU A 274 -3.32 -2.31 7.51
CA GLU A 274 -2.65 -1.51 6.48
C GLU A 274 -3.39 -0.19 6.33
N TYR A 275 -2.64 0.89 6.23
CA TYR A 275 -3.15 2.19 5.82
C TYR A 275 -2.40 2.67 4.59
N GLY A 276 -3.13 2.83 3.50
CA GLY A 276 -2.64 3.36 2.26
C GLY A 276 -3.71 4.16 1.52
N MET A 277 -3.27 4.99 0.62
CA MET A 277 -4.12 5.73 -0.33
C MET A 277 -3.50 5.65 -1.71
N THR A 278 -4.33 5.75 -2.74
CA THR A 278 -3.87 5.79 -4.14
C THR A 278 -2.86 6.92 -4.38
N GLU A 279 -3.03 8.02 -3.67
CA GLU A 279 -2.23 9.24 -3.74
C GLU A 279 -0.85 9.10 -3.06
N LEU A 280 -0.66 8.06 -2.25
CA LEU A 280 0.61 7.75 -1.60
C LEU A 280 1.37 6.66 -2.37
N LEU A 281 2.71 6.75 -2.37
CA LEU A 281 3.60 5.70 -2.87
C LEU A 281 4.19 4.87 -1.72
N SER A 282 3.49 4.82 -0.59
CA SER A 282 3.91 4.08 0.60
C SER A 282 2.70 3.67 1.43
N GLN A 283 2.89 2.70 2.31
CA GLN A 283 1.89 2.20 3.25
C GLN A 283 2.41 2.33 4.68
N ALA A 284 1.47 2.53 5.61
CA ALA A 284 1.72 2.35 7.02
C ALA A 284 1.13 1.01 7.49
N TRP A 285 1.85 0.32 8.35
CA TRP A 285 1.51 -1.02 8.82
C TRP A 285 1.43 -1.06 10.34
N SER A 286 0.48 -1.79 10.88
CA SER A 286 0.36 -2.08 12.31
C SER A 286 0.39 -3.59 12.54
N LYS A 287 1.13 -4.04 13.57
CA LYS A 287 1.20 -5.46 13.97
C LYS A 287 -0.01 -5.92 14.81
N GLY A 288 -1.00 -5.06 15.01
CA GLY A 288 -2.05 -5.24 16.01
C GLY A 288 -1.61 -4.71 17.39
N ASN A 289 -2.58 -4.38 18.25
CA ASN A 289 -2.36 -3.78 19.58
C ASN A 289 -1.83 -2.33 19.56
N GLY A 290 -2.10 -1.56 18.51
CA GLY A 290 -1.80 -0.14 18.42
C GLY A 290 -3.04 0.69 18.19
#